data_a88c55330e68a843edbd9daa953778ee
#
_entry.id   a88c55330e68a843edbd9daa953778ee
#
_cell.length_a   1.000
_cell.length_b   1.000
_cell.length_c   1.000
_cell.angle_alpha   90.00
_cell.angle_beta   90.00
_cell.angle_gamma   90.00
#
_symmetry.space_group_name_H-M   'P 1'
#
loop_
_entity.id
_entity.type
_entity.pdbx_description
1 polymer ?
#
loop_
_entity_poly.entity_id
_entity_poly.type
_entity_poly.pdbx_seq_one_letter_code
_entity_poly.pdbx_strand_id
1 'polypeptide(L)'
;VDIGCGMNAIRLSLKAHQLPDNPKALRSAIEKVVPVGFEHHKRETVKASSINALDVGIDKIVAKHGGLLKMMKQFRQTWARQLGTLGGGNHFIEICLDESGDVWVMLHSGSRGIGNCIGRYFIDLAKKDMHREYGHLPDKDLSYLVEGTQHFADYVEAVSWAQDYALLNRREMMRLIKKKKKT
;
A
#
# COMPACT_ATOMS: atom_id res chain seq x y z
N VAL A 1 -7.83 6.71 5.17
CA VAL A 1 -7.89 6.33 3.73
C VAL A 1 -6.66 5.52 3.38
N ASP A 2 -6.85 4.33 2.80
CA ASP A 2 -5.76 3.50 2.28
C ASP A 2 -6.07 3.11 0.82
N ILE A 3 -5.52 3.88 -0.12
CA ILE A 3 -5.74 3.67 -1.55
C ILE A 3 -5.12 2.33 -1.97
N GLY A 4 -5.85 1.53 -2.73
CA GLY A 4 -5.36 0.26 -3.27
C GLY A 4 -5.20 -0.84 -2.23
N CYS A 5 -5.80 -0.70 -1.04
CA CYS A 5 -5.89 -1.79 -0.08
C CYS A 5 -6.54 -3.02 -0.71
N GLY A 6 -5.97 -4.18 -0.50
CA GLY A 6 -6.43 -5.39 -1.17
C GLY A 6 -5.77 -6.67 -0.65
N MET A 7 -6.30 -7.80 -1.12
CA MET A 7 -5.87 -9.13 -0.73
C MET A 7 -4.91 -9.75 -1.76
N ASN A 8 -3.95 -10.51 -1.26
CA ASN A 8 -3.17 -11.47 -2.04
C ASN A 8 -3.16 -12.81 -1.31
N ALA A 9 -3.31 -13.91 -2.06
CA ALA A 9 -3.20 -15.26 -1.52
C ALA A 9 -2.31 -16.12 -2.43
N ILE A 10 -1.53 -17.00 -1.84
CA ILE A 10 -0.74 -18.01 -2.55
C ILE A 10 -0.86 -19.36 -1.85
N ARG A 11 -1.10 -20.42 -2.64
CA ARG A 11 -0.98 -21.80 -2.17
C ARG A 11 0.49 -22.20 -2.09
N LEU A 12 0.87 -22.81 -1.01
CA LEU A 12 2.19 -23.37 -0.83
C LEU A 12 2.19 -24.86 -1.22
N SER A 13 3.38 -25.40 -1.50
CA SER A 13 3.58 -26.84 -1.71
C SER A 13 3.63 -27.62 -0.39
N LEU A 14 2.96 -27.14 0.68
CA LEU A 14 2.88 -27.77 2.00
C LEU A 14 1.48 -28.23 2.29
N LYS A 15 1.37 -29.31 3.05
CA LYS A 15 0.14 -29.80 3.63
C LYS A 15 0.07 -29.47 5.13
N ALA A 16 -1.13 -29.45 5.69
CA ALA A 16 -1.40 -29.12 7.08
C ALA A 16 -0.50 -29.90 8.07
N HIS A 17 -0.34 -31.21 7.86
CA HIS A 17 0.49 -32.07 8.72
C HIS A 17 1.99 -31.76 8.70
N GLN A 18 2.45 -30.91 7.76
CA GLN A 18 3.84 -30.45 7.68
C GLN A 18 4.07 -29.12 8.41
N LEU A 19 3.01 -28.51 8.92
CA LEU A 19 3.15 -27.33 9.77
C LEU A 19 3.57 -27.74 11.18
N PRO A 20 4.37 -26.91 11.87
CA PRO A 20 4.72 -27.19 13.25
C PRO A 20 3.49 -27.01 14.16
N ASP A 21 3.38 -27.85 15.20
CA ASP A 21 2.33 -27.73 16.23
C ASP A 21 2.33 -26.35 16.90
N ASN A 22 3.51 -25.75 17.07
CA ASN A 22 3.66 -24.39 17.60
C ASN A 22 4.04 -23.43 16.47
N PRO A 23 3.14 -22.53 16.03
CA PRO A 23 3.38 -21.61 14.93
C PRO A 23 4.27 -20.41 15.30
N LYS A 24 4.73 -20.29 16.55
CA LYS A 24 5.51 -19.13 17.04
C LYS A 24 6.78 -18.89 16.21
N ALA A 25 7.51 -19.95 15.86
CA ALA A 25 8.72 -19.83 15.06
C ALA A 25 8.40 -19.34 13.63
N LEU A 26 7.29 -19.80 13.04
CA LEU A 26 6.83 -19.39 11.72
C LEU A 26 6.42 -17.90 11.74
N ARG A 27 5.65 -17.49 12.74
CA ARG A 27 5.28 -16.09 12.95
C ARG A 27 6.54 -15.19 13.07
N SER A 28 7.47 -15.56 13.95
CA SER A 28 8.71 -14.79 14.13
C SER A 28 9.56 -14.73 12.85
N ALA A 29 9.52 -15.78 12.02
CA ALA A 29 10.20 -15.79 10.73
C ALA A 29 9.58 -14.81 9.74
N ILE A 30 8.26 -14.65 9.71
CA ILE A 30 7.54 -13.67 8.90
C ILE A 30 7.83 -12.25 9.39
N GLU A 31 7.72 -12.01 10.71
CA GLU A 31 7.99 -10.69 11.32
C GLU A 31 9.40 -10.18 11.03
N LYS A 32 10.38 -11.08 10.93
CA LYS A 32 11.77 -10.70 10.57
C LYS A 32 11.95 -10.21 9.14
N VAL A 33 11.07 -10.59 8.21
CA VAL A 33 11.19 -10.25 6.79
C VAL A 33 10.16 -9.24 6.30
N VAL A 34 9.07 -9.05 7.06
CA VAL A 34 8.02 -8.09 6.75
C VAL A 34 7.84 -7.13 7.94
N PRO A 35 8.44 -5.94 7.90
CA PRO A 35 8.24 -4.91 8.92
C PRO A 35 6.77 -4.52 9.07
N VAL A 36 6.38 -4.13 10.29
CA VAL A 36 5.00 -3.79 10.67
C VAL A 36 4.91 -2.35 11.16
N GLY A 37 3.74 -1.75 11.11
CA GLY A 37 3.49 -0.41 11.60
C GLY A 37 4.19 0.66 10.76
N PHE A 38 4.93 1.55 11.39
CA PHE A 38 5.69 2.61 10.73
C PHE A 38 7.09 2.19 10.27
N GLU A 39 7.48 0.96 10.58
CA GLU A 39 8.79 0.44 10.23
C GLU A 39 8.95 0.24 8.71
N HIS A 40 10.20 0.27 8.27
CA HIS A 40 10.59 0.08 6.89
C HIS A 40 11.86 -0.75 6.79
N HIS A 41 12.15 -1.29 5.61
CA HIS A 41 13.38 -2.00 5.36
C HIS A 41 14.61 -1.08 5.48
N LYS A 42 15.75 -1.63 5.91
CA LYS A 42 17.03 -0.89 5.93
C LYS A 42 17.52 -0.53 4.53
N ARG A 43 17.14 -1.33 3.53
CA ARG A 43 17.45 -1.16 2.10
C ARG A 43 16.19 -1.46 1.28
N GLU A 44 16.19 -0.98 0.06
CA GLU A 44 15.17 -1.32 -0.92
C GLU A 44 15.22 -2.81 -1.22
N THR A 45 14.06 -3.45 -1.26
CA THR A 45 13.92 -4.90 -1.51
C THR A 45 13.44 -5.19 -2.92
N VAL A 46 12.84 -4.20 -3.56
CA VAL A 46 12.29 -4.24 -4.91
C VAL A 46 13.36 -3.87 -5.94
N LYS A 47 13.20 -4.32 -7.18
CA LYS A 47 14.12 -3.99 -8.29
C LYS A 47 14.16 -2.48 -8.54
N ALA A 48 15.34 -1.93 -8.78
CA ALA A 48 15.56 -0.52 -9.07
C ALA A 48 14.68 -0.01 -10.24
N SER A 49 14.47 -0.82 -11.28
CA SER A 49 13.60 -0.45 -12.42
C SER A 49 12.15 -0.16 -12.01
N SER A 50 11.60 -0.93 -11.05
CA SER A 50 10.24 -0.71 -10.54
C SER A 50 10.18 0.54 -9.65
N ILE A 51 11.22 0.79 -8.86
CA ILE A 51 11.33 1.99 -8.04
C ILE A 51 11.42 3.23 -8.94
N ASN A 52 12.28 3.21 -9.96
CA ASN A 52 12.43 4.32 -10.90
C ASN A 52 11.11 4.64 -11.64
N ALA A 53 10.36 3.61 -12.05
CA ALA A 53 9.06 3.82 -12.70
C ALA A 53 8.06 4.52 -11.77
N LEU A 54 7.99 4.13 -10.50
CA LEU A 54 7.16 4.78 -9.50
C LEU A 54 7.66 6.20 -9.16
N ASP A 55 8.97 6.41 -9.09
CA ASP A 55 9.56 7.72 -8.78
C ASP A 55 9.23 8.75 -9.87
N VAL A 56 9.39 8.37 -11.14
CA VAL A 56 8.98 9.21 -12.29
C VAL A 56 7.48 9.52 -12.25
N GLY A 57 6.64 8.54 -11.89
CA GLY A 57 5.19 8.72 -11.78
C GLY A 57 4.82 9.72 -10.68
N ILE A 58 5.37 9.53 -9.48
CA ILE A 58 5.04 10.43 -8.36
C ILE A 58 5.59 11.84 -8.57
N ASP A 59 6.76 11.99 -9.20
CA ASP A 59 7.32 13.31 -9.51
C ASP A 59 6.44 14.11 -10.48
N LYS A 60 5.83 13.47 -11.47
CA LYS A 60 4.84 14.11 -12.36
C LYS A 60 3.62 14.61 -11.59
N ILE A 61 3.12 13.82 -10.64
CA ILE A 61 1.96 14.17 -9.82
C ILE A 61 2.29 15.36 -8.91
N VAL A 62 3.39 15.31 -8.17
CA VAL A 62 3.75 16.37 -7.23
C VAL A 62 4.20 17.66 -7.91
N ALA A 63 4.68 17.60 -9.16
CA ALA A 63 5.00 18.79 -9.96
C ALA A 63 3.76 19.66 -10.21
N LYS A 64 2.57 19.03 -10.31
CA LYS A 64 1.29 19.74 -10.47
C LYS A 64 0.73 20.24 -9.14
N HIS A 65 1.13 19.64 -8.03
CA HIS A 65 0.52 19.80 -6.71
C HIS A 65 1.55 20.07 -5.60
N GLY A 66 2.03 21.30 -5.50
CA GLY A 66 3.02 21.69 -4.48
C GLY A 66 2.58 21.47 -3.02
N GLY A 67 1.27 21.45 -2.75
CA GLY A 67 0.70 21.10 -1.46
C GLY A 67 0.89 19.62 -1.12
N LEU A 68 0.72 18.73 -2.10
CA LEU A 68 0.97 17.30 -1.97
C LEU A 68 2.46 17.03 -1.70
N LEU A 69 3.36 17.73 -2.42
CA LEU A 69 4.80 17.62 -2.19
C LEU A 69 5.18 17.94 -0.75
N LYS A 70 4.58 18.98 -0.15
CA LYS A 70 4.81 19.34 1.26
C LYS A 70 4.35 18.22 2.21
N MET A 71 3.17 17.65 1.99
CA MET A 71 2.64 16.56 2.79
C MET A 71 3.48 15.29 2.69
N MET A 72 4.04 15.01 1.51
CA MET A 72 4.85 13.83 1.24
C MET A 72 6.30 13.94 1.74
N LYS A 73 6.76 15.13 2.16
CA LYS A 73 8.16 15.38 2.55
C LYS A 73 8.72 14.32 3.52
N GLN A 74 7.93 13.91 4.50
CA GLN A 74 8.32 12.88 5.48
C GLN A 74 8.51 11.48 4.88
N PHE A 75 7.89 11.19 3.72
CA PHE A 75 7.95 9.88 3.05
C PHE A 75 8.96 9.83 1.92
N ARG A 76 9.42 10.98 1.39
CA ARG A 76 10.32 11.05 0.22
C ARG A 76 11.57 10.19 0.34
N GLN A 77 12.14 10.06 1.54
CA GLN A 77 13.34 9.25 1.78
C GLN A 77 13.06 7.79 2.12
N THR A 78 11.81 7.43 2.41
CA THR A 78 11.47 6.11 2.97
C THR A 78 10.44 5.34 2.15
N TRP A 79 9.72 5.98 1.22
CA TRP A 79 8.60 5.35 0.51
C TRP A 79 9.03 4.06 -0.23
N ALA A 80 10.19 4.07 -0.88
CA ALA A 80 10.71 2.89 -1.59
C ALA A 80 11.08 1.76 -0.62
N ARG A 81 11.56 2.09 0.59
CA ARG A 81 11.87 1.12 1.66
C ARG A 81 10.63 0.64 2.42
N GLN A 82 9.47 1.27 2.24
CA GLN A 82 8.18 0.78 2.74
C GLN A 82 7.55 -0.28 1.83
N LEU A 83 8.04 -0.47 0.61
CA LEU A 83 7.64 -1.60 -0.24
C LEU A 83 8.05 -2.93 0.41
N GLY A 84 7.11 -3.87 0.47
CA GLY A 84 7.31 -5.13 1.17
C GLY A 84 7.08 -5.05 2.69
N THR A 85 6.36 -4.02 3.17
CA THR A 85 5.99 -3.85 4.59
C THR A 85 4.48 -3.95 4.79
N LEU A 86 4.06 -4.46 5.95
CA LEU A 86 2.65 -4.73 6.20
C LEU A 86 1.86 -3.45 6.51
N GLY A 87 2.35 -2.61 7.39
CA GLY A 87 1.62 -1.48 7.92
C GLY A 87 0.87 -1.77 9.21
N GLY A 88 -0.19 -1.02 9.43
CA GLY A 88 -1.03 -1.11 10.62
C GLY A 88 -2.52 -1.07 10.28
N GLY A 89 -3.35 -0.88 11.29
CA GLY A 89 -4.81 -0.90 11.14
C GLY A 89 -5.32 -2.31 10.91
N ASN A 90 -6.14 -2.49 9.88
CA ASN A 90 -6.74 -3.77 9.50
C ASN A 90 -5.83 -4.65 8.62
N HIS A 91 -4.56 -4.32 8.46
CA HIS A 91 -3.61 -5.11 7.67
C HIS A 91 -3.17 -6.37 8.43
N PHE A 92 -3.05 -7.48 7.71
CA PHE A 92 -2.66 -8.76 8.29
C PHE A 92 -1.90 -9.66 7.30
N ILE A 93 -1.20 -10.63 7.86
CA ILE A 93 -0.67 -11.81 7.16
C ILE A 93 -1.16 -13.03 7.92
N GLU A 94 -1.74 -13.99 7.22
CA GLU A 94 -2.35 -15.17 7.79
C GLU A 94 -1.86 -16.43 7.07
N ILE A 95 -1.69 -17.50 7.83
CA ILE A 95 -1.48 -18.85 7.30
C ILE A 95 -2.79 -19.60 7.45
N CYS A 96 -3.36 -20.01 6.33
CA CYS A 96 -4.66 -20.66 6.25
C CYS A 96 -4.55 -22.08 5.71
N LEU A 97 -5.56 -22.89 5.97
CA LEU A 97 -5.74 -24.21 5.39
C LEU A 97 -7.01 -24.21 4.55
N ASP A 98 -6.98 -24.88 3.41
CA ASP A 98 -8.20 -25.19 2.65
C ASP A 98 -8.77 -26.57 3.03
N GLU A 99 -9.90 -26.93 2.44
CA GLU A 99 -10.62 -28.16 2.70
C GLU A 99 -9.82 -29.42 2.29
N SER A 100 -8.83 -29.25 1.42
CA SER A 100 -7.89 -30.30 0.99
C SER A 100 -6.66 -30.42 1.90
N GLY A 101 -6.58 -29.57 2.93
CA GLY A 101 -5.44 -29.45 3.82
C GLY A 101 -4.20 -28.84 3.17
N ASP A 102 -4.37 -28.10 2.07
CA ASP A 102 -3.29 -27.29 1.49
C ASP A 102 -3.07 -26.04 2.32
N VAL A 103 -1.80 -25.65 2.45
CA VAL A 103 -1.40 -24.46 3.20
C VAL A 103 -1.36 -23.25 2.29
N TRP A 104 -2.02 -22.18 2.71
CA TRP A 104 -2.05 -20.89 2.02
C TRP A 104 -1.40 -19.80 2.87
N VAL A 105 -0.79 -18.84 2.21
CA VAL A 105 -0.44 -17.55 2.80
C VAL A 105 -1.37 -16.51 2.22
N MET A 106 -2.10 -15.82 3.09
CA MET A 106 -2.98 -14.71 2.73
C MET A 106 -2.49 -13.43 3.40
N LEU A 107 -2.58 -12.31 2.70
CA LEU A 107 -2.27 -11.00 3.28
C LEU A 107 -3.22 -9.92 2.76
N HIS A 108 -3.44 -8.93 3.63
CA HIS A 108 -4.17 -7.70 3.32
C HIS A 108 -3.28 -6.50 3.64
N SER A 109 -3.05 -5.64 2.65
CA SER A 109 -2.27 -4.41 2.81
C SER A 109 -2.48 -3.46 1.63
N GLY A 110 -2.05 -2.21 1.77
CA GLY A 110 -2.30 -1.13 0.82
C GLY A 110 -1.08 -0.29 0.48
N SER A 111 -1.32 0.98 0.14
CA SER A 111 -0.33 1.93 -0.37
C SER A 111 0.52 2.61 0.69
N ARG A 112 0.41 2.20 1.93
CA ARG A 112 1.17 2.72 3.04
C ARG A 112 0.94 4.24 3.26
N GLY A 113 1.81 4.89 4.01
CA GLY A 113 1.69 6.31 4.35
C GLY A 113 1.66 7.25 3.15
N ILE A 114 2.35 6.90 2.07
CA ILE A 114 2.38 7.73 0.85
C ILE A 114 1.01 7.79 0.15
N GLY A 115 0.32 6.66 0.04
CA GLY A 115 -1.05 6.65 -0.52
C GLY A 115 -2.06 7.34 0.40
N ASN A 116 -1.89 7.25 1.73
CA ASN A 116 -2.70 8.02 2.66
C ASN A 116 -2.53 9.54 2.45
N CYS A 117 -1.30 10.02 2.22
CA CYS A 117 -1.05 11.42 1.88
C CYS A 117 -1.79 11.85 0.60
N ILE A 118 -1.73 11.03 -0.46
CA ILE A 118 -2.45 11.28 -1.71
C ILE A 118 -3.95 11.40 -1.44
N GLY A 119 -4.54 10.41 -0.77
CA GLY A 119 -5.97 10.40 -0.46
C GLY A 119 -6.42 11.63 0.31
N ARG A 120 -5.71 11.97 1.40
CA ARG A 120 -6.03 13.15 2.22
C ARG A 120 -5.90 14.45 1.44
N TYR A 121 -4.86 14.59 0.61
CA TYR A 121 -4.67 15.78 -0.21
C TYR A 121 -5.84 16.01 -1.17
N PHE A 122 -6.27 15.00 -1.91
CA PHE A 122 -7.35 15.14 -2.88
C PHE A 122 -8.73 15.24 -2.22
N ILE A 123 -8.93 14.67 -1.03
CA ILE A 123 -10.13 14.93 -0.21
C ILE A 123 -10.20 16.41 0.17
N ASP A 124 -9.10 16.99 0.64
CA ASP A 124 -9.05 18.40 1.00
C ASP A 124 -9.23 19.31 -0.23
N LEU A 125 -8.70 18.89 -1.38
CA LEU A 125 -8.87 19.61 -2.65
C LEU A 125 -10.34 19.60 -3.09
N ALA A 126 -11.01 18.44 -3.03
CA ALA A 126 -12.42 18.30 -3.33
C ALA A 126 -13.29 19.21 -2.42
N LYS A 127 -12.99 19.25 -1.12
CA LYS A 127 -13.69 20.14 -0.16
C LYS A 127 -13.53 21.62 -0.55
N LYS A 128 -12.35 22.03 -1.00
CA LYS A 128 -12.12 23.40 -1.45
C LYS A 128 -12.85 23.72 -2.75
N ASP A 129 -12.83 22.81 -3.72
CA ASP A 129 -13.52 23.00 -4.99
C ASP A 129 -15.03 23.11 -4.76
N MET A 130 -15.62 22.22 -3.98
CA MET A 130 -17.05 22.26 -3.65
C MET A 130 -17.45 23.53 -2.89
N HIS A 131 -16.63 23.96 -1.94
CA HIS A 131 -16.89 25.22 -1.22
C HIS A 131 -16.86 26.43 -2.16
N ARG A 132 -15.96 26.45 -3.12
CA ARG A 132 -15.86 27.55 -4.13
C ARG A 132 -17.05 27.55 -5.07
N GLU A 133 -17.53 26.38 -5.53
CA GLU A 133 -18.59 26.26 -6.54
C GLU A 133 -19.99 26.38 -5.93
N TYR A 134 -20.21 25.80 -4.74
CA TYR A 134 -21.54 25.66 -4.13
C TYR A 134 -21.69 26.34 -2.76
N GLY A 135 -20.62 26.96 -2.26
CA GLY A 135 -20.60 27.62 -0.97
C GLY A 135 -20.61 26.65 0.19
N HIS A 136 -21.76 26.17 0.61
CA HIS A 136 -21.91 25.29 1.76
C HIS A 136 -22.59 23.97 1.38
N LEU A 137 -21.90 22.86 1.65
CA LEU A 137 -22.51 21.52 1.55
C LEU A 137 -23.17 21.14 2.88
N PRO A 138 -24.31 20.42 2.84
CA PRO A 138 -24.96 19.90 4.04
C PRO A 138 -24.02 19.02 4.88
N ASP A 139 -23.15 18.26 4.21
CA ASP A 139 -22.08 17.47 4.81
C ASP A 139 -20.80 17.61 3.97
N LYS A 140 -19.71 18.00 4.63
CA LYS A 140 -18.39 18.15 3.98
C LYS A 140 -17.83 16.84 3.44
N ASP A 141 -18.26 15.70 3.95
CA ASP A 141 -17.80 14.39 3.50
C ASP A 141 -18.49 13.94 2.20
N LEU A 142 -19.50 14.70 1.73
CA LEU A 142 -20.10 14.58 0.39
C LEU A 142 -19.31 15.32 -0.69
N SER A 143 -18.14 15.87 -0.37
CA SER A 143 -17.30 16.55 -1.35
C SER A 143 -16.75 15.59 -2.41
N TYR A 144 -16.76 16.03 -3.66
CA TYR A 144 -16.29 15.27 -4.81
C TYR A 144 -15.51 16.16 -5.78
N LEU A 145 -14.75 15.53 -6.67
CA LEU A 145 -14.11 16.19 -7.80
C LEU A 145 -14.97 15.97 -9.05
N VAL A 146 -15.27 17.05 -9.76
CA VAL A 146 -16.15 16.99 -10.94
C VAL A 146 -15.43 16.37 -12.12
N GLU A 147 -16.03 15.34 -12.72
CA GLU A 147 -15.51 14.70 -13.94
C GLU A 147 -15.33 15.73 -15.07
N GLY A 148 -14.25 15.58 -15.84
CA GLY A 148 -13.88 16.52 -16.89
C GLY A 148 -13.06 17.72 -16.42
N THR A 149 -12.88 17.91 -15.09
CA THR A 149 -11.98 18.93 -14.55
C THR A 149 -10.54 18.42 -14.44
N GLN A 150 -9.57 19.37 -14.41
CA GLN A 150 -8.16 19.02 -14.23
C GLN A 150 -7.90 18.31 -12.89
N HIS A 151 -8.53 18.78 -11.80
CA HIS A 151 -8.36 18.16 -10.49
C HIS A 151 -8.89 16.72 -10.44
N PHE A 152 -9.97 16.41 -11.15
CA PHE A 152 -10.46 15.04 -11.31
C PHE A 152 -9.44 14.18 -12.06
N ALA A 153 -8.92 14.65 -13.20
CA ALA A 153 -7.92 13.92 -13.98
C ALA A 153 -6.63 13.65 -13.17
N ASP A 154 -6.15 14.66 -12.45
CA ASP A 154 -4.97 14.54 -11.59
C ASP A 154 -5.20 13.57 -10.41
N TYR A 155 -6.42 13.56 -9.85
CA TYR A 155 -6.82 12.59 -8.83
C TYR A 155 -6.80 11.15 -9.35
N VAL A 156 -7.36 10.91 -10.54
CA VAL A 156 -7.36 9.57 -11.15
C VAL A 156 -5.94 9.10 -11.40
N GLU A 157 -5.05 9.96 -11.91
CA GLU A 157 -3.63 9.64 -12.10
C GLU A 157 -2.96 9.27 -10.77
N ALA A 158 -3.20 10.06 -9.72
CA ALA A 158 -2.60 9.85 -8.41
C ALA A 158 -3.12 8.57 -7.72
N VAL A 159 -4.41 8.27 -7.86
CA VAL A 159 -5.02 7.02 -7.36
C VAL A 159 -4.44 5.82 -8.08
N SER A 160 -4.32 5.87 -9.41
CA SER A 160 -3.73 4.79 -10.22
C SER A 160 -2.30 4.50 -9.77
N TRP A 161 -1.49 5.55 -9.56
CA TRP A 161 -0.14 5.39 -9.03
C TRP A 161 -0.14 4.71 -7.65
N ALA A 162 -1.01 5.13 -6.74
CA ALA A 162 -1.09 4.55 -5.39
C ALA A 162 -1.56 3.09 -5.41
N GLN A 163 -2.43 2.72 -6.35
CA GLN A 163 -2.88 1.34 -6.57
C GLN A 163 -1.73 0.45 -7.07
N ASP A 164 -0.93 0.94 -8.04
CA ASP A 164 0.25 0.24 -8.54
C ASP A 164 1.29 0.03 -7.43
N TYR A 165 1.52 1.07 -6.63
CA TYR A 165 2.37 0.99 -5.45
C TYR A 165 1.86 -0.08 -4.45
N ALA A 166 0.57 -0.08 -4.14
CA ALA A 166 -0.04 -1.04 -3.22
C ALA A 166 0.06 -2.48 -3.74
N LEU A 167 -0.16 -2.69 -5.04
CA LEU A 167 0.00 -4.00 -5.67
C LEU A 167 1.45 -4.49 -5.59
N LEU A 168 2.41 -3.61 -5.88
CA LEU A 168 3.83 -3.93 -5.78
C LEU A 168 4.23 -4.25 -4.33
N ASN A 169 3.71 -3.49 -3.36
CA ASN A 169 3.90 -3.73 -1.93
C ASN A 169 3.46 -5.16 -1.54
N ARG A 170 2.24 -5.55 -1.91
CA ARG A 170 1.72 -6.90 -1.61
C ARG A 170 2.53 -8.00 -2.29
N ARG A 171 2.90 -7.82 -3.57
CA ARG A 171 3.73 -8.77 -4.32
C ARG A 171 5.11 -8.96 -3.67
N GLU A 172 5.70 -7.87 -3.21
CA GLU A 172 7.01 -7.90 -2.55
C GLU A 172 6.95 -8.62 -1.20
N MET A 173 5.94 -8.37 -0.37
CA MET A 173 5.73 -9.13 0.87
C MET A 173 5.64 -10.63 0.60
N MET A 174 4.82 -11.04 -0.39
CA MET A 174 4.72 -12.45 -0.77
C MET A 174 6.05 -13.04 -1.22
N ARG A 175 6.85 -12.28 -1.97
CA ARG A 175 8.19 -12.71 -2.41
C ARG A 175 9.13 -12.90 -1.22
N LEU A 176 9.11 -11.98 -0.26
CA LEU A 176 9.94 -12.04 0.95
C LEU A 176 9.58 -13.24 1.83
N ILE A 177 8.29 -13.50 2.04
CA ILE A 177 7.80 -14.65 2.81
C ILE A 177 8.23 -15.97 2.14
N LYS A 178 8.08 -16.07 0.81
CA LYS A 178 8.48 -17.29 0.05
C LYS A 178 9.98 -17.56 0.08
N LYS A 179 10.81 -16.50 0.01
CA LYS A 179 12.27 -16.63 -0.07
C LYS A 179 12.87 -17.29 1.17
N LYS A 180 12.27 -17.12 2.34
CA LYS A 180 12.79 -17.67 3.60
C LYS A 180 12.58 -19.18 3.78
N LYS A 181 11.87 -19.84 2.87
CA LYS A 181 11.60 -21.27 2.90
C LYS A 181 12.77 -22.14 2.40
N LYS A 182 13.85 -21.53 1.89
CA LYS A 182 15.02 -22.25 1.31
C LYS A 182 16.19 -22.42 2.31
N THR A 183 15.98 -22.08 3.56
CA THR A 183 16.96 -22.28 4.66
C THR A 183 16.34 -23.05 5.79
#